data_9fe606390b6bb62e8a87a654cc44d4c3
#
_entry.id   9fe606390b6bb62e8a87a654cc44d4c3
#
_cell.length_a   1.000
_cell.length_b   1.000
_cell.length_c   1.000
_cell.angle_alpha   90.00
_cell.angle_beta   90.00
_cell.angle_gamma   90.00
#
_symmetry.space_group_name_H-M   'P 1'
#
loop_
_entity.id
_entity.type
_entity.pdbx_description
1 polymer ?
#
loop_
_entity_poly.entity_id
_entity_poly.type
_entity_poly.pdbx_seq_one_letter_code
_entity_poly.pdbx_strand_id
1 'polypeptide(L)'
;MKGIILAGGAGTRLYPLTMVTSKQLLPVYDKPMIYYPLSTLMMAGIRDILIISTPTDLPNFERLLGDGSQFGIRLSYKVQPSPDGLAQAFLLGEEFIGDDCCAMVLGDNIFYGSGFRTRLKQAAADAQQGRASIFGYYVNDPERFGIVEFDETGKVISVEEKPQHPKSNYCITGLYFYDNRVVDMAKRVKPSARGELEITDLNRFYLEDGTLNVQLLGRGYAWLDTGTMDSLVDAADFVRTIETRQGSQIAALEEIAFNEGWIDRETLLQSAQRYGKSPYGQHLMHVAEGKIRY
;
A
#
# COMPACT_ATOMS: atom_id res chain seq x y z
N MET A 1 12.22 -10.51 -0.21
CA MET A 1 10.79 -10.16 -0.42
C MET A 1 10.68 -9.01 -1.40
N LYS A 2 9.79 -9.09 -2.34
CA LYS A 2 9.47 -8.07 -3.33
C LYS A 2 8.24 -7.27 -2.92
N GLY A 3 8.13 -6.03 -3.38
CA GLY A 3 6.94 -5.21 -3.16
C GLY A 3 6.27 -4.83 -4.48
N ILE A 4 4.95 -4.76 -4.51
CA ILE A 4 4.19 -4.25 -5.65
C ILE A 4 3.30 -3.09 -5.15
N ILE A 5 3.31 -1.98 -5.87
CA ILE A 5 2.31 -0.93 -5.73
C ILE A 5 1.45 -0.97 -6.98
N LEU A 6 0.17 -1.29 -6.82
CA LEU A 6 -0.79 -1.23 -7.92
C LEU A 6 -1.40 0.16 -7.99
N ALA A 7 -0.92 0.95 -8.93
CA ALA A 7 -1.32 2.35 -9.16
C ALA A 7 -2.03 2.51 -10.53
N GLY A 8 -2.82 1.52 -10.91
CA GLY A 8 -3.62 1.51 -12.12
C GLY A 8 -5.04 2.05 -11.90
N GLY A 9 -5.85 1.95 -12.98
CA GLY A 9 -7.24 2.35 -12.97
C GLY A 9 -7.48 3.80 -13.42
N ALA A 10 -8.63 4.04 -14.06
CA ALA A 10 -8.96 5.34 -14.67
C ALA A 10 -9.36 6.43 -13.68
N GLY A 11 -9.58 6.10 -12.40
CA GLY A 11 -9.94 7.07 -11.36
C GLY A 11 -11.22 7.87 -11.63
N THR A 12 -12.17 7.32 -12.40
CA THR A 12 -13.36 8.04 -12.89
C THR A 12 -14.24 8.66 -11.82
N ARG A 13 -14.23 8.08 -10.61
CA ARG A 13 -14.95 8.63 -9.45
C ARG A 13 -14.38 9.97 -8.96
N LEU A 14 -13.17 10.32 -9.40
CA LEU A 14 -12.50 11.59 -9.09
C LEU A 14 -12.45 12.55 -10.28
N TYR A 15 -13.24 12.33 -11.34
CA TYR A 15 -13.36 13.31 -12.41
C TYR A 15 -13.95 14.62 -11.88
N PRO A 16 -13.44 15.81 -12.35
CA PRO A 16 -12.43 15.99 -13.41
C PRO A 16 -10.95 15.94 -12.95
N LEU A 17 -10.63 15.74 -11.68
CA LEU A 17 -9.25 15.79 -11.16
C LEU A 17 -8.33 14.78 -11.87
N THR A 18 -8.84 13.61 -12.21
CA THR A 18 -8.07 12.51 -12.80
C THR A 18 -8.18 12.44 -14.33
N MET A 19 -8.70 13.46 -15.00
CA MET A 19 -8.76 13.49 -16.48
C MET A 19 -7.40 13.59 -17.15
N VAL A 20 -6.41 14.13 -16.45
CA VAL A 20 -5.05 14.39 -16.99
C VAL A 20 -3.93 13.83 -16.14
N THR A 21 -4.26 13.11 -15.08
CA THR A 21 -3.27 12.52 -14.16
C THR A 21 -3.84 11.32 -13.42
N SER A 22 -2.97 10.40 -13.03
CA SER A 22 -3.32 9.31 -12.15
C SER A 22 -3.82 9.81 -10.79
N LYS A 23 -4.81 9.11 -10.21
CA LYS A 23 -5.27 9.38 -8.84
C LYS A 23 -4.12 9.38 -7.83
N GLN A 24 -3.19 8.45 -7.96
CA GLN A 24 -2.07 8.27 -7.04
C GLN A 24 -1.01 9.38 -7.13
N LEU A 25 -1.12 10.28 -8.12
CA LEU A 25 -0.31 11.49 -8.23
C LEU A 25 -1.00 12.74 -7.68
N LEU A 26 -2.28 12.65 -7.32
CA LEU A 26 -2.98 13.74 -6.64
C LEU A 26 -2.35 13.98 -5.26
N PRO A 27 -2.33 15.24 -4.79
CA PRO A 27 -1.82 15.56 -3.47
C PRO A 27 -2.75 15.03 -2.38
N VAL A 28 -2.17 14.45 -1.35
CA VAL A 28 -2.82 14.23 -0.06
C VAL A 28 -2.06 15.07 0.96
N TYR A 29 -2.59 16.24 1.25
CA TYR A 29 -2.01 17.33 2.02
C TYR A 29 -0.72 17.88 1.38
N ASP A 30 0.46 17.43 1.78
CA ASP A 30 1.76 18.01 1.45
C ASP A 30 2.60 17.19 0.44
N LYS A 31 2.13 16.00 0.07
CA LYS A 31 2.86 15.12 -0.85
C LYS A 31 1.95 14.30 -1.76
N PRO A 32 2.44 13.77 -2.90
CA PRO A 32 1.66 12.90 -3.77
C PRO A 32 1.21 11.63 -3.05
N MET A 33 0.00 11.18 -3.34
CA MET A 33 -0.62 10.00 -2.70
C MET A 33 0.27 8.76 -2.73
N ILE A 34 1.03 8.54 -3.80
CA ILE A 34 1.91 7.36 -3.96
C ILE A 34 2.98 7.23 -2.85
N TYR A 35 3.33 8.32 -2.16
CA TYR A 35 4.29 8.31 -1.07
C TYR A 35 3.82 7.44 0.11
N TYR A 36 2.51 7.42 0.37
CA TYR A 36 1.93 6.67 1.50
C TYR A 36 2.04 5.15 1.32
N PRO A 37 1.56 4.53 0.21
CA PRO A 37 1.77 3.11 -0.01
C PRO A 37 3.25 2.74 -0.16
N LEU A 38 4.08 3.61 -0.76
CA LEU A 38 5.52 3.39 -0.84
C LEU A 38 6.14 3.34 0.56
N SER A 39 5.78 4.28 1.45
CA SER A 39 6.23 4.27 2.84
C SER A 39 5.82 2.99 3.59
N THR A 40 4.62 2.46 3.30
CA THR A 40 4.12 1.21 3.90
C THR A 40 5.03 0.03 3.57
N LEU A 41 5.42 -0.13 2.30
CA LEU A 41 6.36 -1.18 1.90
C LEU A 41 7.77 -0.96 2.48
N MET A 42 8.24 0.28 2.52
CA MET A 42 9.54 0.62 3.13
C MET A 42 9.54 0.30 4.63
N MET A 43 8.48 0.62 5.37
CA MET A 43 8.34 0.26 6.79
C MET A 43 8.29 -1.25 7.03
N ALA A 44 7.84 -2.05 6.05
CA ALA A 44 7.95 -3.50 6.08
C ALA A 44 9.37 -4.04 5.86
N GLY A 45 10.32 -3.16 5.51
CA GLY A 45 11.70 -3.53 5.19
C GLY A 45 11.92 -3.91 3.72
N ILE A 46 10.97 -3.62 2.85
CA ILE A 46 11.02 -4.00 1.43
C ILE A 46 11.73 -2.91 0.63
N ARG A 47 12.77 -3.31 -0.13
CA ARG A 47 13.63 -2.40 -0.90
C ARG A 47 13.52 -2.58 -2.40
N ASP A 48 13.04 -3.72 -2.89
CA ASP A 48 12.75 -3.97 -4.30
C ASP A 48 11.27 -3.80 -4.54
N ILE A 49 10.87 -2.78 -5.27
CA ILE A 49 9.46 -2.41 -5.42
C ILE A 49 9.13 -2.18 -6.90
N LEU A 50 8.07 -2.83 -7.35
CA LEU A 50 7.50 -2.67 -8.69
C LEU A 50 6.26 -1.77 -8.62
N ILE A 51 6.27 -0.71 -9.40
CA ILE A 51 5.10 0.15 -9.60
C ILE A 51 4.39 -0.28 -10.89
N ILE A 52 3.14 -0.68 -10.76
CA ILE A 52 2.29 -1.08 -11.90
C ILE A 52 1.27 0.03 -12.13
N SER A 53 1.26 0.61 -13.33
CA SER A 53 0.35 1.70 -13.68
C SER A 53 -0.10 1.65 -15.14
N THR A 54 -1.02 2.54 -15.51
CA THR A 54 -1.50 2.68 -16.89
C THR A 54 -0.37 3.12 -17.85
N PRO A 55 -0.49 2.84 -19.15
CA PRO A 55 0.50 3.31 -20.12
C PRO A 55 0.68 4.84 -20.11
N THR A 56 -0.40 5.58 -19.85
CA THR A 56 -0.41 7.05 -19.83
C THR A 56 0.29 7.63 -18.60
N ASP A 57 0.08 7.00 -17.45
CA ASP A 57 0.53 7.56 -16.16
C ASP A 57 1.91 7.08 -15.72
N LEU A 58 2.33 5.88 -16.17
CA LEU A 58 3.60 5.29 -15.76
C LEU A 58 4.81 6.22 -15.91
N PRO A 59 4.97 6.97 -17.03
CA PRO A 59 6.07 7.91 -17.19
C PRO A 59 6.09 9.03 -16.13
N ASN A 60 4.95 9.39 -15.57
CA ASN A 60 4.87 10.40 -14.51
C ASN A 60 5.38 9.86 -13.18
N PHE A 61 5.12 8.57 -12.87
CA PHE A 61 5.71 7.91 -11.71
C PHE A 61 7.22 7.77 -11.84
N GLU A 62 7.72 7.37 -13.02
CA GLU A 62 9.16 7.30 -13.30
C GLU A 62 9.84 8.66 -13.12
N ARG A 63 9.23 9.73 -13.62
CA ARG A 63 9.75 11.09 -13.47
C ARG A 63 9.74 11.56 -12.02
N LEU A 64 8.71 11.20 -11.24
CA LEU A 64 8.58 11.61 -9.83
C LEU A 64 9.57 10.88 -8.93
N LEU A 65 9.67 9.56 -9.08
CA LEU A 65 10.31 8.67 -8.12
C LEU A 65 11.70 8.18 -8.58
N GLY A 66 12.02 8.31 -9.87
CA GLY A 66 13.28 7.84 -10.44
C GLY A 66 13.50 6.33 -10.27
N ASP A 67 14.73 5.94 -10.02
CA ASP A 67 15.10 4.55 -9.73
C ASP A 67 14.99 4.17 -8.25
N GLY A 68 14.62 5.11 -7.38
CA GLY A 68 14.46 4.94 -5.94
C GLY A 68 15.76 5.05 -5.14
N SER A 69 16.91 5.28 -5.77
CA SER A 69 18.21 5.34 -5.10
C SER A 69 18.28 6.41 -3.99
N GLN A 70 17.60 7.55 -4.18
CA GLN A 70 17.48 8.62 -3.18
C GLN A 70 16.76 8.18 -1.91
N PHE A 71 15.99 7.10 -1.95
CA PHE A 71 15.30 6.47 -0.81
C PHE A 71 16.00 5.18 -0.36
N GLY A 72 17.16 4.85 -0.91
CA GLY A 72 17.87 3.61 -0.61
C GLY A 72 17.15 2.33 -1.04
N ILE A 73 16.22 2.42 -1.99
CA ILE A 73 15.43 1.33 -2.56
C ILE A 73 15.70 1.21 -4.07
N ARG A 74 15.17 0.15 -4.69
CA ARG A 74 15.13 -0.01 -6.15
C ARG A 74 13.69 -0.01 -6.62
N LEU A 75 13.38 0.89 -7.55
CA LEU A 75 12.09 0.96 -8.20
C LEU A 75 12.18 0.38 -9.62
N SER A 76 11.20 -0.43 -9.96
CA SER A 76 10.94 -0.92 -11.30
C SER A 76 9.52 -0.54 -11.69
N TYR A 77 9.25 -0.51 -12.99
CA TYR A 77 8.00 0.00 -13.53
C TYR A 77 7.42 -0.97 -14.55
N LYS A 78 6.12 -1.20 -14.51
CA LYS A 78 5.42 -2.10 -15.42
C LYS A 78 4.09 -1.49 -15.87
N VAL A 79 3.82 -1.56 -17.16
CA VAL A 79 2.52 -1.15 -17.70
C VAL A 79 1.46 -2.18 -17.39
N GLN A 80 0.30 -1.72 -16.90
CA GLN A 80 -0.96 -2.47 -16.85
C GLN A 80 -1.79 -2.05 -18.07
N PRO A 81 -1.94 -2.91 -19.10
CA PRO A 81 -2.64 -2.56 -20.34
C PRO A 81 -4.14 -2.33 -20.12
N SER A 82 -4.75 -3.11 -19.24
CA SER A 82 -6.16 -3.06 -18.87
C SER A 82 -6.34 -3.38 -17.37
N PRO A 83 -7.34 -2.80 -16.69
CA PRO A 83 -7.57 -3.02 -15.27
C PRO A 83 -8.40 -4.29 -15.03
N ASP A 84 -7.80 -5.47 -15.26
CA ASP A 84 -8.51 -6.77 -15.24
C ASP A 84 -8.63 -7.35 -13.83
N GLY A 85 -8.47 -6.54 -12.79
CA GLY A 85 -8.60 -6.93 -11.38
C GLY A 85 -7.27 -6.90 -10.61
N LEU A 86 -7.35 -6.99 -9.27
CA LEU A 86 -6.18 -6.82 -8.41
C LEU A 86 -5.20 -7.99 -8.50
N ALA A 87 -5.68 -9.22 -8.68
CA ALA A 87 -4.81 -10.39 -8.80
C ALA A 87 -3.96 -10.39 -10.09
N GLN A 88 -4.33 -9.61 -11.11
CA GLN A 88 -3.54 -9.41 -12.31
C GLN A 88 -2.14 -8.86 -12.00
N ALA A 89 -1.99 -8.08 -10.91
CA ALA A 89 -0.71 -7.50 -10.53
C ALA A 89 0.38 -8.55 -10.34
N PHE A 90 0.05 -9.74 -9.82
CA PHE A 90 1.00 -10.83 -9.63
C PHE A 90 1.38 -11.51 -10.96
N LEU A 91 0.47 -11.57 -11.93
CA LEU A 91 0.74 -12.09 -13.27
C LEU A 91 1.66 -11.13 -14.04
N LEU A 92 1.40 -9.82 -13.96
CA LEU A 92 2.26 -8.80 -14.57
C LEU A 92 3.63 -8.74 -13.89
N GLY A 93 3.68 -8.99 -12.59
CA GLY A 93 4.89 -8.98 -11.76
C GLY A 93 5.63 -10.32 -11.70
N GLU A 94 5.21 -11.37 -12.41
CA GLU A 94 5.77 -12.73 -12.29
C GLU A 94 7.31 -12.76 -12.39
N GLU A 95 7.86 -12.15 -13.43
CA GLU A 95 9.32 -12.09 -13.62
C GLU A 95 10.02 -11.29 -12.50
N PHE A 96 9.41 -10.21 -12.03
CA PHE A 96 9.95 -9.39 -10.93
C PHE A 96 9.91 -10.12 -9.60
N ILE A 97 8.83 -10.85 -9.32
CA ILE A 97 8.65 -11.63 -8.08
C ILE A 97 9.66 -12.78 -8.06
N GLY A 98 9.77 -13.53 -9.17
CA GLY A 98 10.60 -14.74 -9.24
C GLY A 98 10.21 -15.73 -8.15
N ASP A 99 11.19 -16.28 -7.46
CA ASP A 99 11.01 -17.24 -6.38
C ASP A 99 10.83 -16.58 -4.98
N ASP A 100 10.66 -15.25 -4.92
CA ASP A 100 10.59 -14.53 -3.65
C ASP A 100 9.14 -14.38 -3.15
N CYS A 101 8.99 -14.12 -1.85
CA CYS A 101 7.72 -13.67 -1.28
C CYS A 101 7.38 -12.27 -1.79
N CYS A 102 6.09 -11.93 -1.84
CA CYS A 102 5.61 -10.66 -2.37
C CYS A 102 4.62 -9.98 -1.44
N ALA A 103 4.84 -8.68 -1.18
CA ALA A 103 3.82 -7.81 -0.60
C ALA A 103 3.21 -6.95 -1.70
N MET A 104 1.91 -6.71 -1.64
CA MET A 104 1.21 -5.75 -2.51
C MET A 104 0.44 -4.74 -1.68
N VAL A 105 0.51 -3.48 -2.08
CA VAL A 105 -0.32 -2.41 -1.55
C VAL A 105 -1.01 -1.67 -2.68
N LEU A 106 -2.27 -1.30 -2.47
CA LEU A 106 -3.00 -0.47 -3.42
C LEU A 106 -2.51 0.97 -3.32
N GLY A 107 -2.28 1.59 -4.47
CA GLY A 107 -1.66 2.90 -4.59
C GLY A 107 -2.46 4.07 -4.01
N ASP A 108 -3.71 3.83 -3.62
CA ASP A 108 -4.65 4.79 -3.04
C ASP A 108 -4.98 4.51 -1.57
N ASN A 109 -4.26 3.60 -0.93
CA ASN A 109 -4.47 3.25 0.46
C ASN A 109 -3.44 3.93 1.37
N ILE A 110 -3.92 4.56 2.42
CA ILE A 110 -3.11 5.24 3.44
C ILE A 110 -3.32 4.51 4.75
N PHE A 111 -2.22 4.16 5.41
CA PHE A 111 -2.22 3.52 6.72
C PHE A 111 -1.48 4.37 7.73
N TYR A 112 -2.04 4.49 8.92
CA TYR A 112 -1.42 5.16 10.04
C TYR A 112 -1.77 4.45 11.35
N GLY A 113 -0.82 4.34 12.27
CA GLY A 113 -1.08 3.78 13.59
C GLY A 113 0.20 3.40 14.33
N SER A 114 0.13 3.50 15.67
CA SER A 114 1.24 3.09 16.52
C SER A 114 1.50 1.58 16.41
N GLY A 115 2.77 1.18 16.29
CA GLY A 115 3.15 -0.23 16.15
C GLY A 115 2.86 -0.85 14.78
N PHE A 116 2.42 -0.05 13.79
CA PHE A 116 2.12 -0.57 12.45
C PHE A 116 3.34 -1.24 11.80
N ARG A 117 4.54 -0.64 11.95
CA ARG A 117 5.80 -1.22 11.47
C ARG A 117 6.05 -2.65 12.00
N THR A 118 5.75 -2.92 13.26
CA THR A 118 5.89 -4.26 13.85
C THR A 118 4.95 -5.26 13.19
N ARG A 119 3.71 -4.85 12.91
CA ARG A 119 2.73 -5.70 12.21
C ARG A 119 3.15 -5.99 10.77
N LEU A 120 3.69 -5.00 10.07
CA LEU A 120 4.21 -5.18 8.71
C LEU A 120 5.38 -6.18 8.68
N LYS A 121 6.34 -6.04 9.61
CA LYS A 121 7.48 -6.97 9.74
C LYS A 121 7.02 -8.39 10.10
N GLN A 122 5.98 -8.52 10.94
CA GLN A 122 5.39 -9.83 11.25
C GLN A 122 4.74 -10.45 10.01
N ALA A 123 3.96 -9.68 9.23
CA ALA A 123 3.35 -10.16 7.99
C ALA A 123 4.42 -10.61 6.97
N ALA A 124 5.52 -9.87 6.87
CA ALA A 124 6.65 -10.24 6.03
C ALA A 124 7.31 -11.55 6.50
N ALA A 125 7.46 -11.74 7.81
CA ALA A 125 7.99 -12.98 8.38
C ALA A 125 7.03 -14.17 8.17
N ASP A 126 5.73 -13.96 8.28
CA ASP A 126 4.71 -14.98 8.03
C ASP A 126 4.76 -15.44 6.56
N ALA A 127 4.92 -14.51 5.62
CA ALA A 127 5.05 -14.84 4.20
C ALA A 127 6.28 -15.72 3.92
N GLN A 128 7.41 -15.45 4.58
CA GLN A 128 8.62 -16.29 4.49
C GLN A 128 8.43 -17.69 5.08
N GLN A 129 7.42 -17.88 5.91
CA GLN A 129 7.03 -19.17 6.49
C GLN A 129 5.91 -19.88 5.71
N GLY A 130 5.60 -19.43 4.50
CA GLY A 130 4.58 -20.06 3.63
C GLY A 130 3.14 -19.66 4.00
N ARG A 131 2.92 -18.51 4.64
CA ARG A 131 1.59 -18.02 5.02
C ARG A 131 1.30 -16.70 4.33
N ALA A 132 0.04 -16.49 3.94
CA ALA A 132 -0.45 -15.19 3.53
C ALA A 132 -0.90 -14.38 4.75
N SER A 133 -0.71 -13.06 4.70
CA SER A 133 -1.26 -12.13 5.70
C SER A 133 -2.01 -11.01 5.00
N ILE A 134 -3.26 -10.80 5.43
CA ILE A 134 -4.10 -9.68 5.02
C ILE A 134 -4.49 -8.86 6.25
N PHE A 135 -4.95 -7.63 6.04
CA PHE A 135 -5.31 -6.73 7.13
C PHE A 135 -6.80 -6.41 7.09
N GLY A 136 -7.48 -6.68 8.22
CA GLY A 136 -8.89 -6.41 8.41
C GLY A 136 -9.11 -5.08 9.15
N TYR A 137 -10.11 -4.31 8.72
CA TYR A 137 -10.49 -3.04 9.34
C TYR A 137 -12.02 -2.95 9.48
N TYR A 138 -12.51 -2.44 10.61
CA TYR A 138 -13.94 -2.28 10.85
C TYR A 138 -14.47 -1.05 10.09
N VAL A 139 -15.54 -1.25 9.31
CA VAL A 139 -16.21 -0.20 8.53
C VAL A 139 -17.72 -0.21 8.76
N ASN A 140 -18.39 0.91 8.45
CA ASN A 140 -19.83 1.03 8.56
C ASN A 140 -20.59 0.71 7.26
N ASP A 141 -19.85 0.62 6.13
CA ASP A 141 -20.35 0.37 4.77
C ASP A 141 -19.64 -0.85 4.13
N PRO A 142 -19.75 -2.05 4.76
CA PRO A 142 -18.98 -3.23 4.40
C PRO A 142 -19.26 -3.75 2.98
N GLU A 143 -20.44 -3.50 2.42
CA GLU A 143 -20.84 -3.96 1.08
C GLU A 143 -19.95 -3.44 -0.07
N ARG A 144 -19.12 -2.43 0.22
CA ARG A 144 -18.19 -1.86 -0.78
C ARG A 144 -16.89 -2.61 -0.93
N PHE A 145 -16.58 -3.53 -0.01
CA PHE A 145 -15.26 -4.14 0.15
C PHE A 145 -15.31 -5.66 0.14
N GLY A 146 -14.16 -6.29 -0.02
CA GLY A 146 -13.99 -7.68 0.39
C GLY A 146 -14.15 -7.82 1.90
N ILE A 147 -14.91 -8.80 2.36
CA ILE A 147 -15.29 -8.98 3.76
C ILE A 147 -14.68 -10.26 4.33
N VAL A 148 -14.22 -10.18 5.58
CA VAL A 148 -13.76 -11.34 6.36
C VAL A 148 -14.82 -11.72 7.38
N GLU A 149 -15.17 -13.00 7.45
CA GLU A 149 -16.04 -13.57 8.47
C GLU A 149 -15.20 -14.38 9.48
N PHE A 150 -15.52 -14.21 10.75
CA PHE A 150 -14.86 -14.92 11.86
C PHE A 150 -15.86 -15.81 12.61
N ASP A 151 -15.40 -16.94 13.12
CA ASP A 151 -16.15 -17.74 14.10
C ASP A 151 -16.07 -17.12 15.50
N GLU A 152 -16.75 -17.74 16.47
CA GLU A 152 -16.79 -17.29 17.87
C GLU A 152 -15.40 -17.30 18.54
N THR A 153 -14.43 -18.02 17.99
CA THR A 153 -13.05 -18.09 18.50
C THR A 153 -12.16 -17.01 17.89
N GLY A 154 -12.66 -16.26 16.90
CA GLY A 154 -11.90 -15.26 16.12
C GLY A 154 -11.10 -15.85 14.98
N LYS A 155 -11.34 -17.11 14.60
CA LYS A 155 -10.73 -17.74 13.43
C LYS A 155 -11.50 -17.32 12.17
N VAL A 156 -10.77 -17.03 11.11
CA VAL A 156 -11.34 -16.72 9.79
C VAL A 156 -12.01 -17.96 9.22
N ILE A 157 -13.26 -17.83 8.79
CA ILE A 157 -14.04 -18.92 8.20
C ILE A 157 -14.47 -18.63 6.77
N SER A 158 -14.59 -17.38 6.36
CA SER A 158 -14.84 -17.02 4.97
C SER A 158 -14.27 -15.67 4.58
N VAL A 159 -14.04 -15.50 3.27
CA VAL A 159 -13.76 -14.21 2.62
C VAL A 159 -14.67 -14.07 1.42
N GLU A 160 -15.33 -12.91 1.27
CA GLU A 160 -16.32 -12.66 0.21
C GLU A 160 -16.13 -11.27 -0.39
N GLU A 161 -16.11 -11.19 -1.73
CA GLU A 161 -15.96 -9.93 -2.45
C GLU A 161 -17.29 -9.19 -2.58
N LYS A 162 -17.38 -7.98 -2.01
CA LYS A 162 -18.51 -7.06 -2.12
C LYS A 162 -19.88 -7.74 -1.98
N PRO A 163 -20.12 -8.46 -0.87
CA PRO A 163 -21.37 -9.19 -0.70
C PRO A 163 -22.56 -8.21 -0.59
N GLN A 164 -23.70 -8.61 -1.17
CA GLN A 164 -24.96 -7.84 -1.01
C GLN A 164 -25.47 -7.87 0.45
N HIS A 165 -25.16 -8.93 1.16
CA HIS A 165 -25.52 -9.13 2.57
C HIS A 165 -24.25 -9.47 3.37
N PRO A 166 -23.45 -8.48 3.77
CA PRO A 166 -22.20 -8.71 4.49
C PRO A 166 -22.41 -9.47 5.80
N LYS A 167 -21.61 -10.51 6.05
CA LYS A 167 -21.66 -11.31 7.28
C LYS A 167 -20.89 -10.69 8.43
N SER A 168 -20.06 -9.70 8.17
CA SER A 168 -19.35 -8.92 9.16
C SER A 168 -19.07 -7.50 8.67
N ASN A 169 -18.65 -6.62 9.59
CA ASN A 169 -18.19 -5.28 9.26
C ASN A 169 -16.66 -5.18 9.08
N TYR A 170 -15.95 -6.31 9.10
CA TYR A 170 -14.51 -6.30 8.90
C TYR A 170 -14.18 -6.45 7.41
N CYS A 171 -13.73 -5.36 6.80
CA CYS A 171 -13.29 -5.38 5.41
C CYS A 171 -11.80 -5.74 5.29
N ILE A 172 -11.42 -6.27 4.14
CA ILE A 172 -10.04 -6.49 3.74
C ILE A 172 -9.50 -5.17 3.19
N THR A 173 -8.44 -4.64 3.80
CA THR A 173 -7.77 -3.44 3.31
C THR A 173 -6.93 -3.75 2.08
N GLY A 174 -6.43 -2.70 1.39
CA GLY A 174 -5.59 -2.86 0.21
C GLY A 174 -4.12 -3.15 0.52
N LEU A 175 -3.84 -4.04 1.48
CA LEU A 175 -2.48 -4.44 1.86
C LEU A 175 -2.39 -5.95 2.08
N TYR A 176 -1.48 -6.60 1.36
CA TYR A 176 -1.39 -8.04 1.26
C TYR A 176 0.06 -8.50 1.32
N PHE A 177 0.31 -9.60 2.02
CA PHE A 177 1.61 -10.29 2.05
C PHE A 177 1.40 -11.75 1.69
N TYR A 178 2.17 -12.25 0.74
CA TYR A 178 2.07 -13.61 0.23
C TYR A 178 3.43 -14.29 0.16
N ASP A 179 3.44 -15.59 0.28
CA ASP A 179 4.60 -16.42 -0.01
C ASP A 179 4.87 -16.50 -1.53
N ASN A 180 5.88 -17.26 -1.93
CA ASN A 180 6.29 -17.39 -3.33
C ASN A 180 5.30 -18.16 -4.23
N ARG A 181 4.24 -18.76 -3.67
CA ARG A 181 3.18 -19.43 -4.44
C ARG A 181 2.16 -18.45 -5.04
N VAL A 182 2.25 -17.17 -4.70
CA VAL A 182 1.26 -16.16 -5.08
C VAL A 182 1.00 -16.10 -6.58
N VAL A 183 2.04 -16.24 -7.42
CA VAL A 183 1.91 -16.21 -8.87
C VAL A 183 1.11 -17.42 -9.37
N ASP A 184 1.44 -18.61 -8.89
CA ASP A 184 0.72 -19.83 -9.27
C ASP A 184 -0.73 -19.82 -8.78
N MET A 185 -0.98 -19.28 -7.60
CA MET A 185 -2.32 -19.05 -7.08
C MET A 185 -3.09 -18.03 -7.93
N ALA A 186 -2.45 -16.93 -8.33
CA ALA A 186 -3.06 -15.92 -9.19
C ALA A 186 -3.42 -16.47 -10.57
N LYS A 187 -2.62 -17.38 -11.15
CA LYS A 187 -2.96 -18.09 -12.42
C LYS A 187 -4.23 -18.95 -12.34
N ARG A 188 -4.63 -19.35 -11.14
CA ARG A 188 -5.85 -20.15 -10.90
C ARG A 188 -7.10 -19.28 -10.76
N VAL A 189 -6.96 -17.99 -10.46
CA VAL A 189 -8.09 -17.06 -10.32
C VAL A 189 -8.81 -16.93 -11.66
N LYS A 190 -10.12 -17.04 -11.63
CA LYS A 190 -10.99 -16.88 -12.81
C LYS A 190 -11.68 -15.51 -12.75
N PRO A 191 -11.93 -14.88 -13.90
CA PRO A 191 -12.69 -13.64 -13.92
C PRO A 191 -14.07 -13.82 -13.24
N SER A 192 -14.38 -12.89 -12.34
CA SER A 192 -15.68 -12.81 -11.67
C SER A 192 -16.80 -12.41 -12.65
N ALA A 193 -18.04 -12.33 -12.15
CA ALA A 193 -19.16 -11.79 -12.92
C ALA A 193 -18.93 -10.34 -13.40
N ARG A 194 -17.99 -9.61 -12.79
CA ARG A 194 -17.55 -8.26 -13.19
C ARG A 194 -16.44 -8.28 -14.25
N GLY A 195 -15.94 -9.47 -14.62
CA GLY A 195 -14.80 -9.64 -15.53
C GLY A 195 -13.44 -9.40 -14.89
N GLU A 196 -13.36 -9.28 -13.54
CA GLU A 196 -12.15 -8.97 -12.80
C GLU A 196 -11.53 -10.23 -12.16
N LEU A 197 -10.21 -10.30 -12.13
CA LEU A 197 -9.43 -11.28 -11.35
C LEU A 197 -9.40 -10.79 -9.90
N GLU A 198 -10.33 -11.29 -9.08
CA GLU A 198 -10.54 -10.82 -7.73
C GLU A 198 -9.43 -11.29 -6.79
N ILE A 199 -8.89 -10.37 -6.00
CA ILE A 199 -7.90 -10.73 -4.98
C ILE A 199 -8.54 -11.53 -3.84
N THR A 200 -9.83 -11.37 -3.62
CA THR A 200 -10.59 -12.14 -2.63
C THR A 200 -10.62 -13.61 -2.98
N ASP A 201 -10.67 -13.98 -4.27
CA ASP A 201 -10.57 -15.39 -4.70
C ASP A 201 -9.17 -15.96 -4.47
N LEU A 202 -8.12 -15.14 -4.69
CA LEU A 202 -6.76 -15.52 -4.34
C LEU A 202 -6.61 -15.74 -2.82
N ASN A 203 -7.16 -14.87 -1.98
CA ASN A 203 -7.18 -15.04 -0.52
C ASN A 203 -7.94 -16.29 -0.10
N ARG A 204 -9.02 -16.67 -0.82
CA ARG A 204 -9.78 -17.89 -0.56
C ARG A 204 -8.93 -19.15 -0.74
N PHE A 205 -8.04 -19.21 -1.72
CA PHE A 205 -7.12 -20.34 -1.86
C PHE A 205 -6.20 -20.50 -0.65
N TYR A 206 -5.67 -19.41 -0.10
CA TYR A 206 -4.88 -19.45 1.12
C TYR A 206 -5.72 -19.82 2.35
N LEU A 207 -6.98 -19.42 2.40
CA LEU A 207 -7.90 -19.81 3.46
C LEU A 207 -8.20 -21.32 3.42
N GLU A 208 -8.49 -21.86 2.23
CA GLU A 208 -8.74 -23.28 2.00
C GLU A 208 -7.51 -24.14 2.35
N ASP A 209 -6.30 -23.67 2.05
CA ASP A 209 -5.04 -24.28 2.44
C ASP A 209 -4.73 -24.16 3.94
N GLY A 210 -5.52 -23.41 4.71
CA GLY A 210 -5.27 -23.13 6.13
C GLY A 210 -4.04 -22.25 6.39
N THR A 211 -3.58 -21.50 5.40
CA THR A 211 -2.37 -20.65 5.45
C THR A 211 -2.67 -19.14 5.37
N LEU A 212 -3.93 -18.73 5.50
CA LEU A 212 -4.33 -17.31 5.56
C LEU A 212 -4.33 -16.79 6.99
N ASN A 213 -3.55 -15.76 7.25
CA ASN A 213 -3.61 -14.95 8.48
C ASN A 213 -4.37 -13.65 8.24
N VAL A 214 -5.20 -13.24 9.19
CA VAL A 214 -5.82 -11.92 9.19
C VAL A 214 -5.38 -11.14 10.41
N GLN A 215 -4.75 -9.98 10.18
CA GLN A 215 -4.36 -9.05 11.24
C GLN A 215 -5.40 -7.93 11.33
N LEU A 216 -6.13 -7.84 12.44
CA LEU A 216 -7.09 -6.77 12.65
C LEU A 216 -6.38 -5.48 13.06
N LEU A 217 -6.63 -4.41 12.30
CA LEU A 217 -6.25 -3.05 12.64
C LEU A 217 -7.34 -2.47 13.53
N GLY A 218 -7.12 -2.53 14.84
CA GLY A 218 -8.08 -2.08 15.84
C GLY A 218 -7.99 -0.59 16.16
N ARG A 219 -8.41 -0.22 17.37
CA ARG A 219 -8.35 1.18 17.84
C ARG A 219 -6.92 1.72 17.78
N GLY A 220 -6.76 2.97 17.35
CA GLY A 220 -5.48 3.63 17.20
C GLY A 220 -4.83 3.46 15.81
N TYR A 221 -5.50 2.73 14.91
CA TYR A 221 -5.15 2.68 13.49
C TYR A 221 -6.15 3.49 12.67
N ALA A 222 -5.66 4.13 11.63
CA ALA A 222 -6.45 4.71 10.56
C ALA A 222 -6.08 4.01 9.25
N TRP A 223 -7.09 3.60 8.51
CA TRP A 223 -7.01 3.17 7.13
C TRP A 223 -7.94 4.06 6.31
N LEU A 224 -7.39 4.68 5.28
CA LEU A 224 -8.08 5.65 4.43
C LEU A 224 -8.01 5.13 2.98
N ASP A 225 -9.19 4.86 2.41
CA ASP A 225 -9.40 4.57 0.99
C ASP A 225 -9.77 5.88 0.29
N THR A 226 -8.87 6.43 -0.51
CA THR A 226 -9.05 7.72 -1.18
C THR A 226 -9.81 7.60 -2.50
N GLY A 227 -10.83 6.77 -2.54
CA GLY A 227 -11.56 6.41 -3.75
C GLY A 227 -12.63 7.41 -4.22
N THR A 228 -12.99 8.40 -3.42
CA THR A 228 -14.01 9.44 -3.70
C THR A 228 -13.48 10.82 -3.38
N MET A 229 -14.19 11.88 -3.82
CA MET A 229 -13.81 13.26 -3.52
C MET A 229 -13.76 13.52 -2.01
N ASP A 230 -14.81 13.11 -1.29
CA ASP A 230 -14.88 13.29 0.16
C ASP A 230 -13.78 12.55 0.88
N SER A 231 -13.55 11.26 0.54
CA SER A 231 -12.48 10.48 1.17
C SER A 231 -11.07 11.00 0.87
N LEU A 232 -10.86 11.66 -0.27
CA LEU A 232 -9.60 12.34 -0.58
C LEU A 232 -9.38 13.56 0.31
N VAL A 233 -10.44 14.36 0.54
CA VAL A 233 -10.41 15.53 1.45
C VAL A 233 -10.19 15.06 2.88
N ASP A 234 -10.95 14.06 3.34
CA ASP A 234 -10.81 13.47 4.68
C ASP A 234 -9.39 12.97 4.94
N ALA A 235 -8.78 12.31 3.95
CA ALA A 235 -7.41 11.84 4.05
C ALA A 235 -6.41 13.00 4.19
N ALA A 236 -6.59 14.07 3.40
CA ALA A 236 -5.73 15.25 3.49
C ALA A 236 -5.88 15.96 4.84
N ASP A 237 -7.10 16.10 5.35
CA ASP A 237 -7.38 16.68 6.67
C ASP A 237 -6.84 15.82 7.82
N PHE A 238 -6.96 14.50 7.72
CA PHE A 238 -6.36 13.57 8.68
C PHE A 238 -4.84 13.74 8.74
N VAL A 239 -4.15 13.66 7.60
CA VAL A 239 -2.70 13.81 7.53
C VAL A 239 -2.27 15.16 8.09
N ARG A 240 -2.89 16.25 7.64
CA ARG A 240 -2.63 17.61 8.14
C ARG A 240 -2.76 17.71 9.66
N THR A 241 -3.83 17.13 10.20
CA THR A 241 -4.11 17.18 11.63
C THR A 241 -3.04 16.45 12.43
N ILE A 242 -2.68 15.24 12.02
CA ILE A 242 -1.66 14.44 12.70
C ILE A 242 -0.29 15.14 12.62
N GLU A 243 0.14 15.54 11.44
CA GLU A 243 1.45 16.18 11.26
C GLU A 243 1.56 17.47 12.05
N THR A 244 0.52 18.32 12.03
CA THR A 244 0.49 19.58 12.77
C THR A 244 0.52 19.37 14.29
N ARG A 245 -0.18 18.34 14.80
CA ARG A 245 -0.28 18.08 16.24
C ARG A 245 0.90 17.34 16.81
N GLN A 246 1.46 16.41 16.04
CA GLN A 246 2.60 15.59 16.50
C GLN A 246 3.95 16.20 16.14
N GLY A 247 3.99 17.16 15.21
CA GLY A 247 5.25 17.77 14.75
C GLY A 247 6.12 16.79 13.95
N SER A 248 5.50 15.71 13.41
CA SER A 248 6.17 14.66 12.63
C SER A 248 5.49 14.49 11.28
N GLN A 249 6.23 14.04 10.29
CA GLN A 249 5.68 13.79 8.95
C GLN A 249 5.23 12.35 8.80
N ILE A 250 4.07 12.15 8.15
CA ILE A 250 3.60 10.83 7.73
C ILE A 250 4.22 10.53 6.36
N ALA A 251 4.72 9.32 6.16
CA ALA A 251 5.28 8.87 4.88
C ALA A 251 6.44 9.74 4.36
N ALA A 252 7.30 10.23 5.24
CA ALA A 252 8.56 10.86 4.85
C ALA A 252 9.56 9.77 4.42
N LEU A 253 9.66 9.51 3.11
CA LEU A 253 10.40 8.36 2.57
C LEU A 253 11.88 8.39 2.91
N GLU A 254 12.51 9.56 2.82
CA GLU A 254 13.91 9.76 3.14
C GLU A 254 14.19 9.57 4.63
N GLU A 255 13.29 10.01 5.49
CA GLU A 255 13.41 9.78 6.93
C GLU A 255 13.30 8.29 7.26
N ILE A 256 12.35 7.58 6.65
CA ILE A 256 12.23 6.12 6.80
C ILE A 256 13.51 5.44 6.36
N ALA A 257 14.05 5.80 5.20
CA ALA A 257 15.28 5.25 4.66
C ALA A 257 16.49 5.53 5.56
N PHE A 258 16.58 6.73 6.11
CA PHE A 258 17.64 7.12 7.06
C PHE A 258 17.55 6.34 8.36
N ASN A 259 16.36 6.21 8.93
CA ASN A 259 16.12 5.47 10.17
C ASN A 259 16.35 3.96 10.03
N GLU A 260 16.16 3.41 8.81
CA GLU A 260 16.51 2.01 8.48
C GLU A 260 18.00 1.84 8.13
N GLY A 261 18.78 2.94 8.06
CA GLY A 261 20.19 2.88 7.66
C GLY A 261 20.42 2.58 6.17
N TRP A 262 19.42 2.83 5.32
CA TRP A 262 19.52 2.59 3.87
C TRP A 262 20.17 3.75 3.11
N ILE A 263 20.08 4.96 3.67
CA ILE A 263 20.79 6.15 3.22
C ILE A 263 21.57 6.75 4.40
N ASP A 264 22.64 7.45 4.06
CA ASP A 264 23.44 8.17 5.06
C ASP A 264 22.92 9.60 5.28
N ARG A 265 23.54 10.27 6.25
CA ARG A 265 23.20 11.66 6.61
C ARG A 265 23.43 12.62 5.44
N GLU A 266 24.44 12.38 4.62
CA GLU A 266 24.77 13.25 3.49
C GLU A 266 23.68 13.19 2.42
N THR A 267 23.24 11.99 2.07
CA THR A 267 22.11 11.75 1.15
C THR A 267 20.82 12.40 1.67
N LEU A 268 20.54 12.29 2.99
CA LEU A 268 19.38 12.94 3.60
C LEU A 268 19.47 14.47 3.49
N LEU A 269 20.64 15.06 3.72
CA LEU A 269 20.86 16.51 3.58
C LEU A 269 20.71 16.97 2.13
N GLN A 270 21.18 16.20 1.14
CA GLN A 270 21.00 16.51 -0.26
C GLN A 270 19.51 16.53 -0.63
N SER A 271 18.73 15.55 -0.13
CA SER A 271 17.28 15.51 -0.32
C SER A 271 16.60 16.73 0.33
N ALA A 272 16.97 17.08 1.57
CA ALA A 272 16.46 18.26 2.25
C ALA A 272 16.73 19.56 1.44
N GLN A 273 17.93 19.69 0.90
CA GLN A 273 18.31 20.84 0.04
C GLN A 273 17.50 20.88 -1.26
N ARG A 274 17.25 19.72 -1.89
CA ARG A 274 16.42 19.61 -3.11
C ARG A 274 14.99 20.11 -2.86
N TYR A 275 14.40 19.82 -1.70
CA TYR A 275 13.07 20.29 -1.33
C TYR A 275 13.07 21.74 -0.81
N GLY A 276 14.23 22.30 -0.47
CA GLY A 276 14.44 23.70 -0.16
C GLY A 276 13.66 24.17 1.06
N LYS A 277 12.92 25.28 0.92
CA LYS A 277 12.18 25.91 2.01
C LYS A 277 10.80 25.29 2.27
N SER A 278 10.44 24.19 1.59
CA SER A 278 9.17 23.51 1.87
C SER A 278 9.16 22.95 3.30
N PRO A 279 7.98 22.81 3.94
CA PRO A 279 7.89 22.15 5.25
C PRO A 279 8.52 20.76 5.26
N TYR A 280 8.37 20.00 4.18
CA TYR A 280 8.97 18.68 4.00
C TYR A 280 10.50 18.74 4.03
N GLY A 281 11.12 19.67 3.26
CA GLY A 281 12.57 19.85 3.26
C GLY A 281 13.12 20.31 4.62
N GLN A 282 12.40 21.20 5.31
CA GLN A 282 12.77 21.63 6.67
C GLN A 282 12.70 20.48 7.67
N HIS A 283 11.68 19.62 7.57
CA HIS A 283 11.56 18.42 8.39
C HIS A 283 12.78 17.50 8.21
N LEU A 284 13.14 17.16 6.96
CA LEU A 284 14.31 16.32 6.68
C LEU A 284 15.62 16.95 7.23
N MET A 285 15.75 18.28 7.18
CA MET A 285 16.88 18.98 7.78
C MET A 285 16.91 18.76 9.28
N HIS A 286 15.78 18.89 9.98
CA HIS A 286 15.68 18.67 11.43
C HIS A 286 15.99 17.20 11.80
N VAL A 287 15.55 16.24 10.99
CA VAL A 287 15.91 14.81 11.16
C VAL A 287 17.43 14.63 11.04
N ALA A 288 18.04 15.17 9.98
CA ALA A 288 19.50 15.09 9.77
C ALA A 288 20.33 15.76 10.86
N GLU A 289 19.80 16.79 11.51
CA GLU A 289 20.41 17.49 12.65
C GLU A 289 20.15 16.81 14.01
N GLY A 290 19.36 15.72 14.04
CA GLY A 290 19.02 15.01 15.27
C GLY A 290 18.08 15.79 16.21
N LYS A 291 17.35 16.77 15.68
CA LYS A 291 16.39 17.59 16.44
C LYS A 291 15.06 16.88 16.68
N ILE A 292 14.73 15.89 15.86
CA ILE A 292 13.52 15.07 15.98
C ILE A 292 13.92 13.71 16.54
N ARG A 293 13.27 13.29 17.63
CA ARG A 293 13.45 11.98 18.27
C ARG A 293 12.08 11.37 18.55
N TYR A 294 11.87 10.10 18.17
CA TYR A 294 10.65 9.34 18.39
C TYR A 294 10.87 8.18 19.36
#